data_c26c17d944592b891b8a84f2f1f0fea7
#
_entry.id   c26c17d944592b891b8a84f2f1f0fea7
#
_cell.length_a   1.000
_cell.length_b   1.000
_cell.length_c   1.000
_cell.angle_alpha   90.00
_cell.angle_beta   90.00
_cell.angle_gamma   90.00
#
_symmetry.space_group_name_H-M   'P 1'
#
loop_
_entity.id
_entity.type
_entity.pdbx_description
1 polymer ?
#
loop_
_entity_poly.entity_id
_entity_poly.type
_entity_poly.pdbx_seq_one_letter_code
_entity_poly.pdbx_strand_id
1 'polypeptide(L)'
;MRPRSLSSRLLVLTVFFVMLGEVLIFVPSVARFRISWFEDRIAAGRIAVLALEASPTGEIDAELTRRLLDHVGAEGVVLQRPGGIVLMLAQPVPPPIELTIDLRKSSMLGAIRGSFATLARRDDRVLRVRGPAPIDAAETVELLLEEAPLRRAMWGFGYRVLELSIGLSLLTAALVYLSLQWLLVRPMRRVTASMTRFRDDPENASRMITPSARKDEIGLAERELAVLQETVRQALVQRARLAALGIAVTKINHDLRNILSTARLVADGLTASAAPEVRRLAPRLVKAIDRAVALCKATLDYSREGAPPLAPSRFLLAPLVGEVGPGLGDAGAGLVVDCAQ
;
A
#
# COMPACT_ATOMS: atom_id res chain seq x y z
N MET A 1 -8.55 -19.79 1.27
CA MET A 1 -8.28 -19.08 -0.01
C MET A 1 -7.29 -17.95 0.27
N ARG A 2 -6.07 -18.04 -0.23
CA ARG A 2 -5.11 -16.93 -0.10
C ARG A 2 -5.51 -15.83 -1.08
N PRO A 3 -5.75 -14.60 -0.63
CA PRO A 3 -6.09 -13.49 -1.52
C PRO A 3 -4.91 -13.24 -2.47
N ARG A 4 -5.10 -13.54 -3.75
CA ARG A 4 -4.05 -13.40 -4.78
C ARG A 4 -3.83 -11.96 -5.26
N SER A 5 -4.76 -11.04 -5.00
CA SER A 5 -4.64 -9.65 -5.41
C SER A 5 -4.45 -8.71 -4.22
N LEU A 6 -3.71 -7.62 -4.43
CA LEU A 6 -3.53 -6.56 -3.44
C LEU A 6 -4.89 -6.03 -2.94
N SER A 7 -5.86 -5.88 -3.86
CA SER A 7 -7.22 -5.43 -3.55
C SER A 7 -7.94 -6.33 -2.55
N SER A 8 -7.82 -7.66 -2.67
CA SER A 8 -8.49 -8.57 -1.74
C SER A 8 -7.81 -8.59 -0.36
N ARG A 9 -6.50 -8.39 -0.29
CA ARG A 9 -5.79 -8.24 1.00
C ARG A 9 -6.21 -6.97 1.72
N LEU A 10 -6.29 -5.85 1.00
CA LEU A 10 -6.76 -4.59 1.54
C LEU A 10 -8.21 -4.67 2.03
N LEU A 11 -9.09 -5.32 1.25
CA LEU A 11 -10.48 -5.53 1.67
C LEU A 11 -10.56 -6.32 2.98
N VAL A 12 -9.86 -7.46 3.08
CA VAL A 12 -9.84 -8.29 4.30
C VAL A 12 -9.31 -7.50 5.48
N LEU A 13 -8.23 -6.73 5.30
CA LEU A 13 -7.65 -5.90 6.36
C LEU A 13 -8.62 -4.79 6.80
N THR A 14 -9.30 -4.13 5.87
CA THR A 14 -10.32 -3.10 6.18
C THR A 14 -11.46 -3.70 6.98
N VAL A 15 -12.02 -4.83 6.53
CA VAL A 15 -13.09 -5.53 7.24
C VAL A 15 -12.65 -5.93 8.65
N PHE A 16 -11.43 -6.44 8.80
CA PHE A 16 -10.90 -6.82 10.11
C PHE A 16 -10.80 -5.62 11.06
N PHE A 17 -10.25 -4.49 10.62
CA PHE A 17 -10.14 -3.30 11.47
C PHE A 17 -11.51 -2.69 11.80
N VAL A 18 -12.45 -2.70 10.85
CA VAL A 18 -13.80 -2.24 11.10
C VAL A 18 -14.49 -3.14 12.14
N MET A 19 -14.42 -4.45 12.00
CA MET A 19 -14.96 -5.42 12.97
C MET A 19 -14.31 -5.27 14.35
N LEU A 20 -13.00 -5.01 14.41
CA LEU A 20 -12.31 -4.76 15.67
C LEU A 20 -12.84 -3.49 16.35
N GLY A 21 -13.02 -2.41 15.59
CA GLY A 21 -13.61 -1.16 16.07
C GLY A 21 -15.03 -1.36 16.60
N GLU A 22 -15.86 -2.16 15.91
CA GLU A 22 -17.19 -2.55 16.32
C GLU A 22 -17.20 -3.21 17.71
N VAL A 23 -16.40 -4.24 17.89
CA VAL A 23 -16.29 -4.95 19.16
C VAL A 23 -15.87 -3.99 20.27
N LEU A 24 -14.92 -3.09 19.98
CA LEU A 24 -14.42 -2.10 20.94
C LEU A 24 -15.51 -1.10 21.39
N ILE A 25 -16.46 -0.77 20.53
CA ILE A 25 -17.58 0.13 20.83
C ILE A 25 -18.74 -0.63 21.43
N PHE A 26 -19.10 -1.79 20.89
CA PHE A 26 -20.26 -2.58 21.31
C PHE A 26 -20.15 -3.05 22.77
N VAL A 27 -19.00 -3.59 23.17
CA VAL A 27 -18.80 -4.16 24.50
C VAL A 27 -18.99 -3.13 25.61
N PRO A 28 -18.37 -1.93 25.59
CA PRO A 28 -18.61 -0.89 26.56
C PRO A 28 -20.04 -0.33 26.51
N SER A 29 -20.64 -0.25 25.32
CA SER A 29 -21.99 0.28 25.15
C SER A 29 -23.03 -0.58 25.86
N VAL A 30 -22.94 -1.91 25.71
CA VAL A 30 -23.84 -2.83 26.42
C VAL A 30 -23.64 -2.75 27.96
N ALA A 31 -22.39 -2.61 28.41
CA ALA A 31 -22.10 -2.44 29.84
C ALA A 31 -22.67 -1.11 30.36
N ARG A 32 -22.52 -0.02 29.62
CA ARG A 32 -23.09 1.29 29.98
C ARG A 32 -24.61 1.25 30.03
N PHE A 33 -25.25 0.61 29.04
CA PHE A 33 -26.71 0.43 29.02
C PHE A 33 -27.20 -0.27 30.25
N ARG A 34 -26.53 -1.35 30.71
CA ARG A 34 -26.89 -2.07 31.92
C ARG A 34 -26.84 -1.16 33.17
N ILE A 35 -25.78 -0.36 33.29
CA ILE A 35 -25.63 0.59 34.41
C ILE A 35 -26.73 1.64 34.34
N SER A 36 -26.95 2.27 33.22
CA SER A 36 -27.98 3.30 33.02
C SER A 36 -29.36 2.76 33.31
N TRP A 37 -29.67 1.51 32.90
CA TRP A 37 -30.95 0.87 33.22
C TRP A 37 -31.17 0.73 34.71
N PHE A 38 -30.15 0.40 35.50
CA PHE A 38 -30.25 0.37 36.97
C PHE A 38 -30.40 1.77 37.57
N GLU A 39 -29.63 2.75 37.06
CA GLU A 39 -29.72 4.15 37.52
C GLU A 39 -31.13 4.72 37.31
N ASP A 40 -31.76 4.45 36.17
CA ASP A 40 -33.12 4.86 35.85
C ASP A 40 -34.13 4.23 36.82
N ARG A 41 -33.95 2.94 37.17
CA ARG A 41 -34.82 2.24 38.16
C ARG A 41 -34.63 2.78 39.57
N ILE A 42 -33.39 3.10 39.97
CA ILE A 42 -33.11 3.73 41.26
C ILE A 42 -33.78 5.12 41.33
N ALA A 43 -33.72 5.91 40.28
CA ALA A 43 -34.39 7.20 40.21
C ALA A 43 -35.90 7.06 40.32
N ALA A 44 -36.52 6.10 39.63
CA ALA A 44 -37.96 5.81 39.75
C ALA A 44 -38.33 5.32 41.13
N GLY A 45 -37.52 4.44 41.74
CA GLY A 45 -37.70 3.97 43.13
C GLY A 45 -37.66 5.11 44.15
N ARG A 46 -36.75 6.07 43.97
CA ARG A 46 -36.68 7.26 44.86
C ARG A 46 -37.93 8.13 44.73
N ILE A 47 -38.50 8.31 43.52
CA ILE A 47 -39.75 9.05 43.32
C ILE A 47 -40.91 8.33 44.06
N ALA A 48 -40.96 7.01 43.95
CA ALA A 48 -42.00 6.24 44.66
C ALA A 48 -41.91 6.40 46.19
N VAL A 49 -40.68 6.44 46.73
CA VAL A 49 -40.45 6.68 48.17
C VAL A 49 -40.84 8.12 48.57
N LEU A 50 -40.51 9.11 47.75
CA LEU A 50 -40.92 10.52 48.01
C LEU A 50 -42.46 10.66 48.08
N ALA A 51 -43.19 9.96 47.21
CA ALA A 51 -44.65 9.93 47.23
C ALA A 51 -45.18 9.35 48.55
N LEU A 52 -44.47 8.38 49.14
CA LEU A 52 -44.81 7.82 50.45
C LEU A 52 -44.51 8.78 51.62
N GLU A 53 -43.33 9.44 51.57
CA GLU A 53 -42.95 10.47 52.57
C GLU A 53 -43.94 11.65 52.61
N ALA A 54 -44.52 11.98 51.46
CA ALA A 54 -45.52 13.04 51.34
C ALA A 54 -46.94 12.65 51.87
N SER A 55 -47.16 11.38 52.17
CA SER A 55 -48.46 10.91 52.71
C SER A 55 -48.62 11.32 54.16
N PRO A 56 -49.71 12.02 54.53
CA PRO A 56 -49.96 12.48 55.91
C PRO A 56 -50.10 11.39 56.99
N THR A 57 -50.47 10.18 56.60
CA THR A 57 -50.66 9.06 57.46
C THR A 57 -49.52 8.09 57.59
N GLY A 58 -48.48 8.22 56.69
CA GLY A 58 -47.37 7.27 56.62
C GLY A 58 -47.77 5.86 56.16
N GLU A 59 -49.07 5.59 56.06
CA GLU A 59 -49.63 4.32 55.56
C GLU A 59 -50.10 4.53 54.11
N ILE A 60 -49.67 3.65 53.20
CA ILE A 60 -50.17 3.57 51.84
C ILE A 60 -51.01 2.33 51.68
N ASP A 61 -52.16 2.51 51.04
CA ASP A 61 -53.02 1.41 50.66
C ASP A 61 -52.25 0.36 49.86
N ALA A 62 -52.49 -0.91 50.07
CA ALA A 62 -51.83 -2.02 49.41
C ALA A 62 -51.95 -1.94 47.90
N GLU A 63 -53.03 -1.38 47.40
CA GLU A 63 -53.22 -1.16 45.93
C GLU A 63 -52.27 -0.07 45.39
N LEU A 64 -52.09 1.04 46.10
CA LEU A 64 -51.17 2.10 45.70
C LEU A 64 -49.70 1.63 45.80
N THR A 65 -49.37 0.85 46.85
CA THR A 65 -48.06 0.20 46.95
C THR A 65 -47.75 -0.67 45.74
N ARG A 66 -48.69 -1.52 45.34
CA ARG A 66 -48.54 -2.37 44.16
C ARG A 66 -48.35 -1.53 42.91
N ARG A 67 -49.17 -0.52 42.64
CA ARG A 67 -49.07 0.37 41.48
C ARG A 67 -47.72 1.11 41.42
N LEU A 68 -47.21 1.55 42.55
CA LEU A 68 -45.90 2.20 42.65
C LEU A 68 -44.76 1.22 42.32
N LEU A 69 -44.81 0.00 42.90
CA LEU A 69 -43.81 -1.03 42.60
C LEU A 69 -43.88 -1.49 41.16
N ASP A 70 -45.06 -1.68 40.58
CA ASP A 70 -45.23 -1.99 39.15
C ASP A 70 -44.68 -0.90 38.26
N HIS A 71 -44.88 0.38 38.58
CA HIS A 71 -44.32 1.51 37.83
C HIS A 71 -42.79 1.53 37.88
N VAL A 72 -42.20 1.27 39.02
CA VAL A 72 -40.75 1.14 39.17
C VAL A 72 -40.24 -0.14 38.48
N GLY A 73 -41.11 -1.16 38.35
CA GLY A 73 -40.74 -2.50 37.90
C GLY A 73 -39.88 -3.22 38.94
N ALA A 74 -40.18 -3.05 40.21
CA ALA A 74 -39.45 -3.63 41.33
C ALA A 74 -40.37 -4.42 42.25
N GLU A 75 -39.88 -5.49 42.85
CA GLU A 75 -40.55 -6.29 43.87
C GLU A 75 -40.46 -5.64 45.25
N GLY A 76 -39.52 -4.71 45.42
CA GLY A 76 -39.35 -3.96 46.65
C GLY A 76 -38.38 -2.80 46.51
N VAL A 77 -38.62 -1.74 47.26
CA VAL A 77 -37.79 -0.54 47.36
C VAL A 77 -37.50 -0.28 48.84
N VAL A 78 -36.23 -0.12 49.15
CA VAL A 78 -35.78 0.20 50.52
C VAL A 78 -34.94 1.48 50.47
N LEU A 79 -35.33 2.48 51.26
CA LEU A 79 -34.54 3.67 51.47
C LEU A 79 -33.75 3.52 52.77
N GLN A 80 -32.44 3.67 52.69
CA GLN A 80 -31.51 3.61 53.78
C GLN A 80 -30.84 4.99 53.98
N ARG A 81 -30.95 5.59 55.17
CA ARG A 81 -30.26 6.81 55.61
C ARG A 81 -29.12 6.48 56.58
N PRO A 82 -28.16 7.42 56.77
CA PRO A 82 -27.21 7.29 57.88
C PRO A 82 -27.93 7.23 59.21
N GLY A 83 -28.09 6.06 59.79
CA GLY A 83 -28.90 5.83 61.01
C GLY A 83 -29.86 4.67 60.95
N GLY A 84 -30.11 4.10 59.78
CA GLY A 84 -30.95 2.91 59.64
C GLY A 84 -31.86 2.92 58.42
N ILE A 85 -32.69 1.89 58.32
CA ILE A 85 -33.73 1.78 57.30
C ILE A 85 -34.86 2.74 57.69
N VAL A 86 -35.17 3.70 56.76
CA VAL A 86 -36.19 4.70 57.00
C VAL A 86 -37.53 4.28 56.42
N LEU A 87 -37.51 3.54 55.32
CA LEU A 87 -38.72 3.21 54.60
C LEU A 87 -38.54 1.95 53.76
N MET A 88 -39.57 1.10 53.77
CA MET A 88 -39.58 -0.13 52.98
C MET A 88 -40.93 -0.29 52.30
N LEU A 89 -40.96 -0.27 50.99
CA LEU A 89 -42.05 -0.77 50.17
C LEU A 89 -41.67 -2.18 49.69
N ALA A 90 -42.38 -3.18 50.07
CA ALA A 90 -42.12 -4.54 49.61
C ALA A 90 -43.45 -5.34 49.54
N GLN A 91 -43.46 -6.34 48.71
CA GLN A 91 -44.51 -7.33 48.72
C GLN A 91 -44.47 -8.13 50.01
N PRO A 92 -45.63 -8.73 50.48
CA PRO A 92 -45.69 -9.43 51.72
C PRO A 92 -44.70 -10.58 51.93
N VAL A 93 -44.21 -11.17 50.82
CA VAL A 93 -43.19 -12.21 50.83
C VAL A 93 -42.13 -11.85 49.81
N PRO A 94 -40.99 -11.25 50.21
CA PRO A 94 -39.92 -10.93 49.28
C PRO A 94 -39.28 -12.20 48.75
N PRO A 95 -39.02 -12.26 47.41
CA PRO A 95 -38.36 -13.41 46.83
C PRO A 95 -36.90 -13.55 47.29
N PRO A 96 -36.32 -14.76 47.22
CA PRO A 96 -34.93 -14.97 47.64
C PRO A 96 -33.95 -14.17 46.76
N ILE A 97 -33.03 -13.46 47.41
CA ILE A 97 -32.02 -12.63 46.71
C ILE A 97 -30.83 -13.49 46.36
N GLU A 98 -30.52 -13.59 45.06
CA GLU A 98 -29.40 -14.38 44.58
C GLU A 98 -28.12 -13.56 44.34
N LEU A 99 -28.24 -12.28 43.96
CA LEU A 99 -27.08 -11.43 43.67
C LEU A 99 -27.29 -10.00 44.15
N THR A 100 -26.27 -9.45 44.82
CA THR A 100 -26.25 -8.03 45.22
C THR A 100 -25.27 -7.27 44.33
N ILE A 101 -25.74 -6.17 43.72
CA ILE A 101 -24.98 -5.27 42.85
C ILE A 101 -24.92 -3.90 43.51
N ASP A 102 -23.71 -3.42 43.82
CA ASP A 102 -23.49 -2.06 44.33
C ASP A 102 -22.91 -1.16 43.22
N LEU A 103 -23.75 -0.25 42.74
CA LEU A 103 -23.36 0.66 41.63
C LEU A 103 -22.26 1.65 42.04
N ARG A 104 -22.10 1.94 43.32
CA ARG A 104 -21.05 2.86 43.84
C ARG A 104 -19.65 2.28 43.74
N LYS A 105 -19.54 0.95 43.69
CA LYS A 105 -18.28 0.20 43.63
C LYS A 105 -18.06 -0.47 42.27
N SER A 106 -18.86 -0.15 41.25
CA SER A 106 -18.78 -0.80 39.97
C SER A 106 -17.55 -0.33 39.17
N SER A 107 -16.63 -1.27 38.81
CA SER A 107 -15.59 -1.03 37.85
C SER A 107 -16.10 -1.29 36.42
N MET A 108 -15.52 -0.62 35.43
CA MET A 108 -15.90 -0.83 34.00
C MET A 108 -15.76 -2.29 33.57
N LEU A 109 -14.69 -2.97 33.96
CA LEU A 109 -14.49 -4.39 33.69
C LEU A 109 -15.52 -5.28 34.37
N GLY A 110 -15.88 -4.96 35.63
CA GLY A 110 -16.95 -5.64 36.36
C GLY A 110 -18.31 -5.47 35.70
N ALA A 111 -18.59 -4.26 35.20
CA ALA A 111 -19.83 -3.98 34.47
C ALA A 111 -19.90 -4.77 33.14
N ILE A 112 -18.81 -4.83 32.37
CA ILE A 112 -18.71 -5.62 31.13
C ILE A 112 -18.99 -7.10 31.46
N ARG A 113 -18.22 -7.68 32.39
CA ARG A 113 -18.38 -9.07 32.77
C ARG A 113 -19.82 -9.38 33.25
N GLY A 114 -20.38 -8.48 34.07
CA GLY A 114 -21.76 -8.60 34.57
C GLY A 114 -22.80 -8.53 33.46
N SER A 115 -22.58 -7.70 32.44
CA SER A 115 -23.48 -7.59 31.29
C SER A 115 -23.52 -8.86 30.45
N PHE A 116 -22.38 -9.44 30.17
CA PHE A 116 -22.30 -10.72 29.42
C PHE A 116 -22.85 -11.88 30.27
N ALA A 117 -22.64 -11.88 31.58
CA ALA A 117 -23.26 -12.87 32.48
C ALA A 117 -24.78 -12.79 32.47
N THR A 118 -25.38 -11.57 32.49
CA THR A 118 -26.82 -11.36 32.35
C THR A 118 -27.36 -11.84 30.99
N LEU A 119 -26.66 -11.52 29.89
CA LEU A 119 -27.10 -11.93 28.55
C LEU A 119 -27.01 -13.45 28.32
N ALA A 120 -25.99 -14.10 28.87
CA ALA A 120 -25.79 -15.54 28.72
C ALA A 120 -26.71 -16.40 29.58
N ARG A 121 -27.30 -15.84 30.65
CA ARG A 121 -28.15 -16.57 31.56
C ARG A 121 -29.55 -16.80 30.96
N ARG A 122 -30.13 -17.97 31.27
CA ARG A 122 -31.49 -18.34 30.81
C ARG A 122 -32.50 -18.30 31.95
N ASP A 123 -32.05 -18.53 33.17
CA ASP A 123 -32.91 -18.57 34.35
C ASP A 123 -33.16 -17.15 34.88
N ASP A 124 -34.37 -16.95 35.41
CA ASP A 124 -34.72 -15.69 36.03
C ASP A 124 -34.34 -15.73 37.53
N ARG A 125 -33.78 -14.63 38.00
CA ARG A 125 -33.38 -14.44 39.40
C ARG A 125 -33.70 -13.05 39.85
N VAL A 126 -33.75 -12.88 41.19
CA VAL A 126 -33.95 -11.59 41.82
C VAL A 126 -32.60 -10.97 42.20
N LEU A 127 -32.44 -9.74 41.76
CA LEU A 127 -31.27 -8.92 41.98
C LEU A 127 -31.55 -7.89 43.07
N ARG A 128 -30.62 -7.73 44.00
CA ARG A 128 -30.58 -6.57 44.90
C ARG A 128 -29.62 -5.54 44.30
N VAL A 129 -30.15 -4.39 43.91
CA VAL A 129 -29.33 -3.30 43.32
C VAL A 129 -29.28 -2.16 44.32
N ARG A 130 -28.07 -1.73 44.67
CA ARG A 130 -27.78 -0.60 45.57
C ARG A 130 -27.19 0.55 44.81
N GLY A 131 -27.70 1.74 45.02
CA GLY A 131 -27.13 2.94 44.42
C GLY A 131 -27.36 4.19 45.26
N PRO A 132 -26.66 5.28 45.01
CA PRO A 132 -26.89 6.57 45.65
C PRO A 132 -28.26 7.10 45.23
N ALA A 133 -28.96 7.77 46.14
CA ALA A 133 -30.15 8.50 45.74
C ALA A 133 -29.78 9.70 44.84
N PRO A 134 -30.56 9.98 43.79
CA PRO A 134 -30.19 11.06 42.82
C PRO A 134 -30.10 12.46 43.43
N ILE A 135 -30.82 12.72 44.53
CA ILE A 135 -30.91 14.03 45.19
C ILE A 135 -29.93 14.15 46.35
N ASP A 136 -29.79 13.06 47.15
CA ASP A 136 -28.87 13.03 48.28
C ASP A 136 -27.98 11.79 48.22
N ALA A 137 -26.68 12.01 47.98
CA ALA A 137 -25.72 10.93 47.89
C ALA A 137 -25.46 10.19 49.23
N ALA A 138 -25.89 10.75 50.36
CA ALA A 138 -25.82 10.11 51.67
C ALA A 138 -26.90 9.05 51.82
N GLU A 139 -28.00 9.17 51.12
CA GLU A 139 -29.08 8.19 51.08
C GLU A 139 -28.71 7.05 50.07
N THR A 140 -29.06 5.84 50.45
CA THR A 140 -28.92 4.66 49.58
C THR A 140 -30.30 4.09 49.27
N VAL A 141 -30.57 3.92 47.99
CA VAL A 141 -31.76 3.22 47.51
C VAL A 141 -31.36 1.79 47.16
N GLU A 142 -32.07 0.82 47.73
CA GLU A 142 -31.96 -0.58 47.38
C GLU A 142 -33.23 -1.01 46.64
N LEU A 143 -33.06 -1.66 45.53
CA LEU A 143 -34.16 -2.21 44.73
C LEU A 143 -34.04 -3.72 44.63
N LEU A 144 -35.18 -4.39 44.75
CA LEU A 144 -35.33 -5.81 44.42
C LEU A 144 -35.94 -5.89 43.02
N LEU A 145 -35.17 -6.38 42.05
CA LEU A 145 -35.53 -6.39 40.63
C LEU A 145 -35.43 -7.80 40.06
N GLU A 146 -36.39 -8.20 39.27
CA GLU A 146 -36.21 -9.37 38.39
C GLU A 146 -35.21 -9.10 37.30
N GLU A 147 -34.36 -10.09 36.96
CA GLU A 147 -33.36 -9.95 35.91
C GLU A 147 -33.97 -10.08 34.50
N ALA A 148 -35.13 -10.72 34.36
CA ALA A 148 -35.76 -10.94 33.05
C ALA A 148 -36.07 -9.66 32.24
N PRO A 149 -36.65 -8.60 32.86
CA PRO A 149 -36.88 -7.33 32.16
C PRO A 149 -35.57 -6.67 31.68
N LEU A 150 -34.52 -6.68 32.51
CA LEU A 150 -33.22 -6.18 32.16
C LEU A 150 -32.63 -6.95 30.96
N ARG A 151 -32.67 -8.27 31.03
CA ARG A 151 -32.16 -9.15 29.96
C ARG A 151 -32.86 -8.87 28.65
N ARG A 152 -34.19 -8.75 28.63
CA ARG A 152 -34.98 -8.38 27.44
C ARG A 152 -34.58 -7.00 26.88
N ALA A 153 -34.45 -6.01 27.75
CA ALA A 153 -34.03 -4.67 27.38
C ALA A 153 -32.59 -4.65 26.79
N MET A 154 -31.67 -5.40 27.40
CA MET A 154 -30.28 -5.52 26.92
C MET A 154 -30.21 -6.23 25.58
N TRP A 155 -31.01 -7.28 25.34
CA TRP A 155 -31.08 -7.91 24.01
C TRP A 155 -31.63 -6.96 22.97
N GLY A 156 -32.74 -6.25 23.27
CA GLY A 156 -33.32 -5.26 22.38
C GLY A 156 -32.37 -4.11 22.05
N PHE A 157 -31.62 -3.62 23.06
CA PHE A 157 -30.56 -2.64 22.84
C PHE A 157 -29.43 -3.20 21.99
N GLY A 158 -28.96 -4.41 22.34
CA GLY A 158 -27.87 -5.08 21.60
C GLY A 158 -28.20 -5.29 20.13
N TYR A 159 -29.42 -5.74 19.82
CA TYR A 159 -29.84 -5.89 18.40
C TYR A 159 -29.87 -4.57 17.66
N ARG A 160 -30.39 -3.49 18.23
CA ARG A 160 -30.41 -2.17 17.60
C ARG A 160 -29.01 -1.63 17.37
N VAL A 161 -28.12 -1.76 18.35
CA VAL A 161 -26.72 -1.34 18.20
C VAL A 161 -26.05 -2.19 17.12
N LEU A 162 -26.21 -3.50 17.14
CA LEU A 162 -25.61 -4.42 16.17
C LEU A 162 -26.10 -4.13 14.72
N GLU A 163 -27.39 -3.87 14.53
CA GLU A 163 -27.96 -3.53 13.24
C GLU A 163 -27.37 -2.22 12.69
N LEU A 164 -27.34 -1.17 13.52
CA LEU A 164 -26.72 0.11 13.15
C LEU A 164 -25.23 -0.05 12.86
N SER A 165 -24.53 -0.80 13.69
CA SER A 165 -23.11 -1.09 13.54
C SER A 165 -22.81 -1.82 12.25
N ILE A 166 -23.53 -2.89 11.94
CA ILE A 166 -23.37 -3.62 10.67
C ILE A 166 -23.60 -2.69 9.47
N GLY A 167 -24.66 -1.88 9.52
CA GLY A 167 -24.96 -0.92 8.45
C GLY A 167 -23.83 0.09 8.26
N LEU A 168 -23.35 0.68 9.34
CA LEU A 168 -22.25 1.65 9.31
C LEU A 168 -20.93 1.01 8.84
N SER A 169 -20.66 -0.22 9.29
CA SER A 169 -19.47 -0.98 8.90
C SER A 169 -19.46 -1.33 7.43
N LEU A 170 -20.59 -1.79 6.90
CA LEU A 170 -20.71 -2.07 5.47
C LEU A 170 -20.53 -0.81 4.63
N LEU A 171 -21.14 0.30 5.05
CA LEU A 171 -20.98 1.59 4.38
C LEU A 171 -19.50 2.04 4.40
N THR A 172 -18.87 2.02 5.58
CA THR A 172 -17.47 2.42 5.73
C THR A 172 -16.53 1.51 4.93
N ALA A 173 -16.72 0.20 5.01
CA ALA A 173 -15.93 -0.76 4.25
C ALA A 173 -16.08 -0.54 2.73
N ALA A 174 -17.30 -0.27 2.25
CA ALA A 174 -17.56 0.04 0.85
C ALA A 174 -16.88 1.33 0.42
N LEU A 175 -16.98 2.41 1.20
CA LEU A 175 -16.36 3.69 0.91
C LEU A 175 -14.83 3.58 0.88
N VAL A 176 -14.22 2.93 1.86
CA VAL A 176 -12.77 2.71 1.90
C VAL A 176 -12.32 1.84 0.74
N TYR A 177 -13.02 0.75 0.46
CA TYR A 177 -12.70 -0.11 -0.69
C TYR A 177 -12.77 0.64 -2.02
N LEU A 178 -13.85 1.39 -2.27
CA LEU A 178 -14.02 2.18 -3.48
C LEU A 178 -12.94 3.26 -3.61
N SER A 179 -12.62 3.95 -2.51
CA SER A 179 -11.55 4.95 -2.48
C SER A 179 -10.20 4.35 -2.83
N LEU A 180 -9.82 3.24 -2.20
CA LEU A 180 -8.57 2.53 -2.49
C LEU A 180 -8.54 2.00 -3.93
N GLN A 181 -9.66 1.47 -4.41
CA GLN A 181 -9.76 0.97 -5.77
C GLN A 181 -9.55 2.09 -6.80
N TRP A 182 -10.11 3.28 -6.55
CA TRP A 182 -10.05 4.42 -7.47
C TRP A 182 -8.74 5.19 -7.38
N LEU A 183 -8.27 5.45 -6.15
CA LEU A 183 -7.10 6.29 -5.90
C LEU A 183 -5.78 5.54 -6.11
N LEU A 184 -5.74 4.25 -5.80
CA LEU A 184 -4.48 3.49 -5.77
C LEU A 184 -4.46 2.32 -6.77
N VAL A 185 -5.44 1.41 -6.70
CA VAL A 185 -5.35 0.13 -7.43
C VAL A 185 -5.47 0.31 -8.94
N ARG A 186 -6.44 1.10 -9.42
CA ARG A 186 -6.63 1.36 -10.85
C ARG A 186 -5.42 2.06 -11.48
N PRO A 187 -4.89 3.17 -10.94
CA PRO A 187 -3.69 3.80 -11.47
C PRO A 187 -2.48 2.88 -11.47
N MET A 188 -2.22 2.17 -10.38
CA MET A 188 -1.08 1.23 -10.31
C MET A 188 -1.20 0.09 -11.34
N ARG A 189 -2.40 -0.43 -11.57
CA ARG A 189 -2.62 -1.41 -12.66
C ARG A 189 -2.32 -0.82 -14.03
N ARG A 190 -2.64 0.46 -14.27
CA ARG A 190 -2.33 1.16 -15.52
C ARG A 190 -0.82 1.27 -15.74
N VAL A 191 -0.07 1.65 -14.72
CA VAL A 191 1.40 1.70 -14.75
C VAL A 191 1.97 0.32 -15.07
N THR A 192 1.58 -0.71 -14.31
CA THR A 192 2.05 -2.09 -14.53
C THR A 192 1.71 -2.62 -15.92
N ALA A 193 0.48 -2.36 -16.40
CA ALA A 193 0.07 -2.78 -17.73
C ALA A 193 0.86 -2.07 -18.85
N SER A 194 1.22 -0.79 -18.65
CA SER A 194 2.08 -0.07 -19.58
C SER A 194 3.49 -0.65 -19.62
N MET A 195 4.08 -0.95 -18.45
CA MET A 195 5.39 -1.60 -18.37
C MET A 195 5.42 -2.93 -19.12
N THR A 196 4.37 -3.76 -18.95
CA THR A 196 4.27 -5.05 -19.63
C THR A 196 4.16 -4.87 -21.15
N ARG A 197 3.28 -3.96 -21.61
CA ARG A 197 3.12 -3.67 -23.04
C ARG A 197 4.39 -3.15 -23.69
N PHE A 198 5.10 -2.26 -23.01
CA PHE A 198 6.37 -1.71 -23.49
C PHE A 198 7.46 -2.78 -23.56
N ARG A 199 7.54 -3.68 -22.57
CA ARG A 199 8.50 -4.80 -22.59
C ARG A 199 8.33 -5.70 -23.82
N ASP A 200 7.08 -5.94 -24.23
CA ASP A 200 6.76 -6.85 -25.33
C ASP A 200 7.13 -6.24 -26.70
N ASP A 201 7.17 -4.90 -26.81
CA ASP A 201 7.54 -4.19 -28.06
C ASP A 201 8.05 -2.77 -27.70
N PRO A 202 9.34 -2.63 -27.32
CA PRO A 202 9.90 -1.37 -26.82
C PRO A 202 10.12 -0.31 -27.93
N GLU A 203 10.13 -0.71 -29.20
CA GLU A 203 10.36 0.21 -30.31
C GLU A 203 9.08 0.99 -30.68
N ASN A 204 7.94 0.47 -30.31
CA ASN A 204 6.65 1.04 -30.66
C ASN A 204 6.22 2.14 -29.67
N ALA A 205 6.30 3.39 -30.12
CA ALA A 205 5.93 4.56 -29.32
C ALA A 205 4.48 4.54 -28.80
N SER A 206 3.55 3.85 -29.50
CA SER A 206 2.14 3.76 -29.07
C SER A 206 1.94 2.90 -27.81
N ARG A 207 2.94 2.10 -27.44
CA ARG A 207 2.90 1.24 -26.22
C ARG A 207 3.46 1.91 -24.98
N MET A 208 4.00 3.12 -25.13
CA MET A 208 4.47 3.92 -24.00
C MET A 208 3.31 4.43 -23.16
N ILE A 209 3.60 4.71 -21.89
CA ILE A 209 2.62 5.33 -21.01
C ILE A 209 2.37 6.79 -21.39
N THR A 210 1.12 7.17 -21.47
CA THR A 210 0.73 8.59 -21.51
C THR A 210 0.46 9.03 -20.07
N PRO A 211 1.30 9.90 -19.49
CA PRO A 211 1.13 10.37 -18.13
C PRO A 211 -0.22 11.04 -17.92
N SER A 212 -0.86 10.79 -16.79
CA SER A 212 -2.10 11.46 -16.40
C SER A 212 -1.82 12.87 -15.85
N ALA A 213 -2.88 13.67 -15.72
CA ALA A 213 -2.79 15.02 -15.12
C ALA A 213 -2.64 15.00 -13.57
N ARG A 214 -2.37 13.85 -12.96
CA ARG A 214 -2.19 13.71 -11.51
C ARG A 214 -0.94 14.45 -11.02
N LYS A 215 -1.07 15.07 -9.83
CA LYS A 215 0.02 15.82 -9.19
C LYS A 215 0.62 15.09 -7.98
N ASP A 216 0.12 13.88 -7.68
CA ASP A 216 0.59 13.03 -6.59
C ASP A 216 1.78 12.14 -7.01
N GLU A 217 2.21 11.27 -6.10
CA GLU A 217 3.34 10.34 -6.27
C GLU A 217 3.12 9.37 -7.44
N ILE A 218 1.88 8.98 -7.69
CA ILE A 218 1.53 8.11 -8.83
C ILE A 218 1.70 8.87 -10.14
N GLY A 219 1.25 10.11 -10.21
CA GLY A 219 1.45 10.97 -11.36
C GLY A 219 2.94 11.24 -11.63
N LEU A 220 3.74 11.40 -10.58
CA LEU A 220 5.20 11.50 -10.70
C LEU A 220 5.78 10.19 -11.29
N ALA A 221 5.39 9.05 -10.74
CA ALA A 221 5.86 7.74 -11.24
C ALA A 221 5.47 7.50 -12.72
N GLU A 222 4.28 7.94 -13.15
CA GLU A 222 3.88 7.86 -14.57
C GLU A 222 4.78 8.71 -15.47
N ARG A 223 5.14 9.93 -15.03
CA ARG A 223 6.05 10.82 -15.81
C ARG A 223 7.46 10.26 -15.90
N GLU A 224 8.02 9.81 -14.77
CA GLU A 224 9.35 9.20 -14.73
C GLU A 224 9.41 7.92 -15.59
N LEU A 225 8.35 7.11 -15.55
CA LEU A 225 8.25 5.93 -16.40
C LEU A 225 8.21 6.30 -17.89
N ALA A 226 7.50 7.36 -18.26
CA ALA A 226 7.46 7.83 -19.65
C ALA A 226 8.84 8.26 -20.13
N VAL A 227 9.59 9.01 -19.31
CA VAL A 227 10.97 9.43 -19.63
C VAL A 227 11.88 8.21 -19.79
N LEU A 228 11.78 7.23 -18.88
CA LEU A 228 12.56 6.00 -18.97
C LEU A 228 12.25 5.21 -20.24
N GLN A 229 10.97 5.05 -20.57
CA GLN A 229 10.55 4.34 -21.78
C GLN A 229 11.06 5.02 -23.05
N GLU A 230 11.00 6.35 -23.10
CA GLU A 230 11.55 7.11 -24.26
C GLU A 230 13.07 6.96 -24.37
N THR A 231 13.80 7.05 -23.26
CA THR A 231 15.26 6.86 -23.25
C THR A 231 15.65 5.46 -23.76
N VAL A 232 14.95 4.42 -23.28
CA VAL A 232 15.21 3.04 -23.74
C VAL A 232 14.90 2.89 -25.24
N ARG A 233 13.77 3.43 -25.70
CA ARG A 233 13.38 3.39 -27.10
C ARG A 233 14.43 4.06 -27.99
N GLN A 234 14.89 5.25 -27.61
CA GLN A 234 15.94 5.97 -28.34
C GLN A 234 17.25 5.17 -28.42
N ALA A 235 17.66 4.57 -27.29
CA ALA A 235 18.85 3.71 -27.27
C ALA A 235 18.73 2.50 -28.19
N LEU A 236 17.57 1.85 -28.25
CA LEU A 236 17.33 0.72 -29.15
C LEU A 236 17.34 1.15 -30.61
N VAL A 237 16.68 2.25 -30.97
CA VAL A 237 16.71 2.81 -32.34
C VAL A 237 18.13 3.18 -32.75
N GLN A 238 18.89 3.82 -31.87
CA GLN A 238 20.30 4.14 -32.12
C GLN A 238 21.13 2.88 -32.36
N ARG A 239 20.94 1.84 -31.52
CA ARG A 239 21.63 0.56 -31.68
C ARG A 239 21.28 -0.12 -33.01
N ALA A 240 20.01 -0.14 -33.36
CA ALA A 240 19.58 -0.69 -34.66
C ALA A 240 20.20 0.06 -35.84
N ARG A 241 20.27 1.40 -35.76
CA ARG A 241 20.90 2.25 -36.77
C ARG A 241 22.39 1.95 -36.91
N LEU A 242 23.09 1.80 -35.78
CA LEU A 242 24.53 1.45 -35.80
C LEU A 242 24.74 0.04 -36.37
N ALA A 243 23.89 -0.93 -36.05
CA ALA A 243 23.95 -2.28 -36.60
C ALA A 243 23.74 -2.27 -38.13
N ALA A 244 22.75 -1.51 -38.63
CA ALA A 244 22.48 -1.35 -40.06
C ALA A 244 23.67 -0.69 -40.78
N LEU A 245 24.28 0.34 -40.16
CA LEU A 245 25.49 1.00 -40.69
C LEU A 245 26.66 0.02 -40.78
N GLY A 246 26.87 -0.82 -39.76
CA GLY A 246 27.89 -1.86 -39.75
C GLY A 246 27.75 -2.87 -40.91
N ILE A 247 26.52 -3.29 -41.20
CA ILE A 247 26.20 -4.18 -42.33
C ILE A 247 26.51 -3.47 -43.64
N ALA A 248 26.09 -2.20 -43.79
CA ALA A 248 26.37 -1.41 -45.03
C ALA A 248 27.86 -1.22 -45.24
N VAL A 249 28.62 -0.86 -44.20
CA VAL A 249 30.09 -0.70 -44.27
C VAL A 249 30.75 -2.02 -44.67
N THR A 250 30.32 -3.14 -44.15
CA THR A 250 30.84 -4.47 -44.50
C THR A 250 30.64 -4.77 -45.99
N LYS A 251 29.44 -4.47 -46.53
CA LYS A 251 29.12 -4.67 -47.94
C LYS A 251 29.95 -3.77 -48.83
N ILE A 252 30.04 -2.48 -48.50
CA ILE A 252 30.86 -1.51 -49.27
C ILE A 252 32.32 -1.96 -49.29
N ASN A 253 32.88 -2.38 -48.18
CA ASN A 253 34.25 -2.87 -48.12
C ASN A 253 34.49 -4.14 -48.96
N HIS A 254 33.51 -5.04 -48.99
CA HIS A 254 33.56 -6.22 -49.86
C HIS A 254 33.63 -5.83 -51.32
N ASP A 255 32.79 -4.90 -51.75
CA ASP A 255 32.70 -4.45 -53.12
C ASP A 255 33.96 -3.65 -53.54
N LEU A 256 34.47 -2.78 -52.62
CA LEU A 256 35.74 -2.09 -52.80
C LEU A 256 36.92 -3.07 -52.96
N ARG A 257 36.97 -4.13 -52.12
CA ARG A 257 38.03 -5.13 -52.23
C ARG A 257 38.01 -5.82 -53.57
N ASN A 258 36.81 -6.16 -54.10
CA ASN A 258 36.69 -6.79 -55.43
C ASN A 258 37.20 -5.87 -56.57
N ILE A 259 36.84 -4.56 -56.52
CA ILE A 259 37.27 -3.56 -57.47
C ILE A 259 38.81 -3.39 -57.43
N LEU A 260 39.38 -3.25 -56.22
CA LEU A 260 40.81 -3.11 -56.03
C LEU A 260 41.59 -4.36 -56.45
N SER A 261 41.05 -5.57 -56.23
CA SER A 261 41.63 -6.83 -56.65
C SER A 261 41.71 -6.89 -58.20
N THR A 262 40.64 -6.47 -58.88
CA THR A 262 40.66 -6.37 -60.36
C THR A 262 41.66 -5.32 -60.87
N ALA A 263 41.66 -4.13 -60.20
CA ALA A 263 42.63 -3.07 -60.57
C ALA A 263 44.10 -3.52 -60.39
N ARG A 264 44.34 -4.31 -59.31
CA ARG A 264 45.66 -4.90 -59.04
C ARG A 264 46.06 -5.87 -60.14
N LEU A 265 45.17 -6.75 -60.59
CA LEU A 265 45.46 -7.69 -61.70
C LEU A 265 45.84 -6.98 -63.00
N VAL A 266 45.14 -5.87 -63.31
CA VAL A 266 45.44 -5.05 -64.47
C VAL A 266 46.82 -4.35 -64.30
N ALA A 267 47.08 -3.80 -63.12
CA ALA A 267 48.34 -3.11 -62.80
C ALA A 267 49.56 -4.07 -62.85
N ASP A 268 49.36 -5.31 -62.35
CA ASP A 268 50.42 -6.36 -62.47
C ASP A 268 50.74 -6.70 -63.95
N GLY A 269 49.74 -6.75 -64.84
CA GLY A 269 49.90 -6.94 -66.24
C GLY A 269 50.70 -5.78 -66.90
N LEU A 270 50.52 -4.56 -66.40
CA LEU A 270 51.30 -3.39 -66.91
C LEU A 270 52.79 -3.43 -66.52
N THR A 271 53.18 -4.14 -65.49
CA THR A 271 54.60 -4.29 -65.11
C THR A 271 55.43 -5.05 -66.23
N ALA A 272 54.77 -5.90 -66.98
CA ALA A 272 55.37 -6.65 -68.11
C ALA A 272 55.38 -5.86 -69.45
N SER A 273 54.91 -4.61 -69.45
CA SER A 273 54.85 -3.78 -70.68
C SER A 273 56.19 -3.53 -71.31
N ALA A 274 56.22 -3.54 -72.63
CA ALA A 274 57.42 -3.20 -73.43
C ALA A 274 57.77 -1.71 -73.33
N ALA A 275 56.86 -0.81 -73.03
CA ALA A 275 57.05 0.62 -72.91
C ALA A 275 57.78 0.99 -71.60
N PRO A 276 58.98 1.64 -71.69
CA PRO A 276 59.81 1.91 -70.49
C PRO A 276 59.18 2.84 -69.50
N GLU A 277 58.31 3.77 -69.91
CA GLU A 277 57.56 4.68 -69.04
C GLU A 277 56.47 3.96 -68.21
N VAL A 278 55.74 3.05 -68.86
CA VAL A 278 54.69 2.24 -68.18
C VAL A 278 55.35 1.33 -67.19
N ARG A 279 56.42 0.67 -67.48
CA ARG A 279 57.16 -0.23 -66.59
C ARG A 279 57.72 0.51 -65.36
N ARG A 280 58.05 1.81 -65.48
CA ARG A 280 58.49 2.64 -64.34
C ARG A 280 57.38 3.10 -63.46
N LEU A 281 56.15 3.32 -63.99
CA LEU A 281 54.98 3.81 -63.24
C LEU A 281 54.12 2.68 -62.62
N ALA A 282 54.07 1.50 -63.24
CA ALA A 282 53.24 0.36 -62.76
C ALA A 282 53.53 -0.04 -61.33
N PRO A 283 54.79 -0.09 -60.82
CA PRO A 283 55.00 -0.43 -59.36
C PRO A 283 54.44 0.60 -58.39
N ARG A 284 54.36 1.88 -58.79
CA ARG A 284 53.73 2.93 -57.95
C ARG A 284 52.24 2.74 -57.87
N LEU A 285 51.58 2.33 -58.95
CA LEU A 285 50.16 2.02 -58.99
C LEU A 285 49.86 0.80 -58.15
N VAL A 286 50.60 -0.28 -58.23
CA VAL A 286 50.47 -1.48 -57.41
C VAL A 286 50.57 -1.12 -55.90
N LYS A 287 51.60 -0.33 -55.51
CA LYS A 287 51.73 0.15 -54.12
C LYS A 287 50.54 0.96 -53.66
N ALA A 288 49.95 1.80 -54.51
CA ALA A 288 48.77 2.60 -54.13
C ALA A 288 47.56 1.71 -53.94
N ILE A 289 47.34 0.69 -54.76
CA ILE A 289 46.26 -0.30 -54.64
C ILE A 289 46.45 -1.13 -53.38
N ASP A 290 47.66 -1.62 -53.09
CA ASP A 290 47.96 -2.40 -51.89
C ASP A 290 47.68 -1.59 -50.63
N ARG A 291 48.00 -0.30 -50.59
CA ARG A 291 47.69 0.61 -49.51
C ARG A 291 46.15 0.77 -49.31
N ALA A 292 45.42 0.89 -50.43
CA ALA A 292 43.94 0.98 -50.37
C ALA A 292 43.30 -0.33 -49.85
N VAL A 293 43.79 -1.49 -50.25
CA VAL A 293 43.37 -2.79 -49.77
C VAL A 293 43.61 -2.92 -48.24
N ALA A 294 44.80 -2.51 -47.79
CA ALA A 294 45.17 -2.51 -46.37
C ALA A 294 44.26 -1.59 -45.55
N LEU A 295 43.90 -0.41 -46.05
CA LEU A 295 42.97 0.53 -45.41
C LEU A 295 41.56 -0.06 -45.30
N CYS A 296 41.06 -0.68 -46.38
CA CYS A 296 39.77 -1.38 -46.35
C CYS A 296 39.74 -2.49 -45.29
N LYS A 297 40.82 -3.26 -45.18
CA LYS A 297 40.96 -4.31 -44.17
C LYS A 297 40.96 -3.73 -42.75
N ALA A 298 41.78 -2.71 -42.50
CA ALA A 298 41.84 -2.07 -41.18
C ALA A 298 40.49 -1.45 -40.77
N THR A 299 39.73 -0.85 -41.69
CA THR A 299 38.40 -0.30 -41.44
C THR A 299 37.40 -1.38 -41.07
N LEU A 300 37.44 -2.57 -41.68
CA LEU A 300 36.61 -3.72 -41.34
C LEU A 300 36.94 -4.28 -39.96
N ASP A 301 38.22 -4.46 -39.66
CA ASP A 301 38.68 -4.99 -38.40
C ASP A 301 38.25 -4.04 -37.24
N TYR A 302 38.39 -2.72 -37.44
CA TYR A 302 37.90 -1.72 -36.49
C TYR A 302 36.36 -1.75 -36.30
N SER A 303 35.61 -1.98 -37.38
CA SER A 303 34.14 -2.05 -37.33
C SER A 303 33.61 -3.32 -36.67
N ARG A 304 34.34 -4.43 -36.71
CA ARG A 304 33.92 -5.75 -36.18
C ARG A 304 34.31 -5.98 -34.74
N GLU A 305 35.46 -5.55 -34.31
CA GLU A 305 36.06 -5.91 -33.02
C GLU A 305 36.12 -4.72 -32.02
N GLY A 306 35.81 -3.50 -32.51
CA GLY A 306 36.16 -2.30 -31.74
C GLY A 306 37.69 -2.06 -31.83
N ALA A 307 38.18 -1.06 -31.10
CA ALA A 307 39.65 -0.87 -31.01
C ALA A 307 40.25 -2.10 -30.31
N PRO A 308 41.23 -2.80 -30.98
CA PRO A 308 41.89 -3.93 -30.33
C PRO A 308 42.50 -3.47 -28.99
N PRO A 309 42.51 -4.33 -27.97
CA PRO A 309 43.10 -3.97 -26.70
C PRO A 309 44.56 -3.56 -26.94
N LEU A 310 44.95 -2.39 -26.40
CA LEU A 310 46.32 -1.90 -26.50
C LEU A 310 47.26 -2.94 -25.89
N ALA A 311 48.08 -3.56 -26.72
CA ALA A 311 49.16 -4.45 -26.29
C ALA A 311 50.48 -3.63 -26.32
N PRO A 312 50.87 -3.00 -25.21
CA PRO A 312 52.08 -2.23 -25.17
C PRO A 312 53.28 -3.14 -25.40
N SER A 313 54.04 -2.90 -26.45
CA SER A 313 55.29 -3.59 -26.75
C SER A 313 56.44 -2.58 -26.79
N ARG A 314 57.62 -3.03 -26.36
CA ARG A 314 58.85 -2.23 -26.50
C ARG A 314 59.32 -2.32 -27.92
N PHE A 315 59.49 -1.20 -28.59
CA PHE A 315 60.02 -1.14 -29.93
C PHE A 315 61.11 -0.03 -30.02
N LEU A 316 62.03 -0.17 -30.96
CA LEU A 316 63.04 0.84 -31.22
C LEU A 316 62.37 1.98 -31.99
N LEU A 317 62.49 3.19 -31.48
CA LEU A 317 61.90 4.39 -32.08
C LEU A 317 62.53 4.81 -33.38
N ALA A 318 63.86 4.64 -33.51
CA ALA A 318 64.63 5.06 -34.69
C ALA A 318 64.21 4.41 -36.02
N PRO A 319 63.94 3.07 -36.11
CA PRO A 319 63.39 2.47 -37.31
C PRO A 319 61.99 2.98 -37.66
N LEU A 320 61.16 3.23 -36.67
CA LEU A 320 59.78 3.71 -36.86
C LEU A 320 59.76 5.14 -37.42
N VAL A 321 60.63 6.01 -36.90
CA VAL A 321 60.81 7.38 -37.39
C VAL A 321 61.37 7.39 -38.84
N GLY A 322 62.30 6.49 -39.13
CA GLY A 322 62.83 6.30 -40.47
C GLY A 322 61.77 5.83 -41.49
N GLU A 323 60.81 5.05 -41.06
CA GLU A 323 59.73 4.56 -41.93
C GLU A 323 58.64 5.62 -42.18
N VAL A 324 58.30 6.39 -41.14
CA VAL A 324 57.23 7.42 -41.19
C VAL A 324 57.71 8.76 -41.69
N GLY A 325 58.96 9.10 -41.46
CA GLY A 325 59.57 10.38 -41.83
C GLY A 325 59.42 10.76 -43.32
N PRO A 326 59.69 9.87 -44.26
CA PRO A 326 59.52 10.15 -45.70
C PRO A 326 58.09 10.42 -46.15
N GLY A 327 57.11 9.96 -45.34
CA GLY A 327 55.65 10.14 -45.57
C GLY A 327 55.13 11.51 -45.17
N LEU A 328 55.84 12.25 -44.31
CA LEU A 328 55.42 13.55 -43.74
C LEU A 328 55.74 14.75 -44.65
N GLY A 329 56.48 14.58 -45.80
CA GLY A 329 56.81 15.65 -46.73
C GLY A 329 57.53 16.82 -46.03
N ASP A 330 57.24 18.05 -46.45
CA ASP A 330 57.82 19.27 -45.87
C ASP A 330 57.53 19.49 -44.40
N ALA A 331 56.46 18.87 -43.86
CA ALA A 331 56.10 18.89 -42.41
C ALA A 331 57.07 18.06 -41.55
N GLY A 332 57.84 17.15 -42.16
CA GLY A 332 58.87 16.34 -41.51
C GLY A 332 60.26 16.98 -41.42
N ALA A 333 60.50 18.08 -42.08
CA ALA A 333 61.85 18.72 -42.19
C ALA A 333 62.29 19.37 -40.83
N GLY A 334 61.48 19.44 -39.86
CA GLY A 334 61.76 19.96 -38.49
C GLY A 334 61.72 18.94 -37.38
N LEU A 335 61.52 17.64 -37.65
CA LEU A 335 61.41 16.62 -36.61
C LEU A 335 62.78 16.21 -36.08
N VAL A 336 63.20 16.81 -35.00
CA VAL A 336 64.41 16.39 -34.28
C VAL A 336 63.93 15.32 -33.24
N VAL A 337 64.29 14.07 -33.51
CA VAL A 337 64.07 12.97 -32.58
C VAL A 337 65.25 12.88 -31.64
N ASP A 338 65.11 13.47 -30.48
CA ASP A 338 66.03 13.30 -29.35
C ASP A 338 65.68 12.00 -28.58
N CYS A 339 66.38 10.92 -28.94
CA CYS A 339 66.28 9.66 -28.20
C CYS A 339 67.29 9.70 -27.05
N ALA A 340 66.96 10.26 -25.88
CA ALA A 340 67.71 9.99 -24.69
C ALA A 340 67.64 8.49 -24.38
N GLN A 341 68.82 7.88 -24.14
CA GLN A 341 69.09 6.46 -23.93
C GLN A 341 68.28 5.86 -22.74
#